data_670b9678860ba930b040a32c7161e115
#
_entry.id   670b9678860ba930b040a32c7161e115
#
_cell.length_a   1.000
_cell.length_b   1.000
_cell.length_c   1.000
_cell.angle_alpha   90.00
_cell.angle_beta   90.00
_cell.angle_gamma   90.00
#
_symmetry.space_group_name_H-M   'P 1'
#
loop_
_entity.id
_entity.type
_entity.pdbx_description
1 polymer ?
#
loop_
_entity_poly.entity_id
_entity_poly.type
_entity_poly.pdbx_seq_one_letter_code
_entity_poly.pdbx_strand_id
1 'polypeptide(L)'
;MNTENSFRSFWKRDLVIFIPTAILFFILGFYLRNCGSGIQRTAKVTYNGSFTQGILVSIDSKVLKITEPDQEIQTDLIEKIEFIAEEKSSDSAELSANDKLFVGTYQLNVGPHKGTLQFFGGKNGKLYGVLKFSNWGKGKSEFLNGVFTKGNQIQFVRSCVGIKCSEIGSNVPFSQRYIGVLEGRSISGTYRGNNSSGNWDAKK
;
A
#
# COMPACT_ATOMS: atom_id res chain seq x y z
N MET A 1 55.18 28.79 -22.62
CA MET A 1 54.09 27.94 -23.17
C MET A 1 53.20 27.59 -21.98
N ASN A 2 52.02 28.21 -21.90
CA ASN A 2 51.15 28.17 -20.73
C ASN A 2 50.16 27.00 -20.79
N THR A 3 50.43 25.94 -20.10
CA THR A 3 49.55 24.75 -19.97
C THR A 3 48.58 24.80 -18.75
N GLU A 4 48.66 25.83 -17.91
CA GLU A 4 47.85 25.96 -16.69
C GLU A 4 46.44 26.48 -16.90
N ASN A 5 46.16 27.16 -18.00
CA ASN A 5 44.80 27.76 -18.19
C ASN A 5 43.78 26.80 -18.77
N SER A 6 44.18 25.64 -19.30
CA SER A 6 43.22 24.66 -19.84
C SER A 6 42.54 23.82 -18.79
N PHE A 7 43.21 23.56 -17.66
CA PHE A 7 42.68 22.68 -16.61
C PHE A 7 41.60 23.36 -15.73
N ARG A 8 41.66 24.69 -15.55
CA ARG A 8 40.68 25.45 -14.75
C ARG A 8 39.34 25.68 -15.44
N SER A 9 39.28 25.62 -16.78
CA SER A 9 38.06 25.81 -17.56
C SER A 9 37.18 24.55 -17.57
N PHE A 10 37.81 23.38 -17.52
CA PHE A 10 37.12 22.08 -17.54
C PHE A 10 36.33 21.83 -16.25
N TRP A 11 36.95 22.14 -15.11
CA TRP A 11 36.34 21.93 -13.77
C TRP A 11 35.14 22.83 -13.50
N LYS A 12 35.09 24.04 -14.05
CA LYS A 12 33.98 24.96 -13.82
C LYS A 12 32.71 24.58 -14.58
N ARG A 13 32.83 23.96 -15.75
CA ARG A 13 31.66 23.62 -16.59
C ARG A 13 30.99 22.33 -16.11
N ASP A 14 31.77 21.35 -15.72
CA ASP A 14 31.22 20.07 -15.28
C ASP A 14 30.72 20.12 -13.84
N LEU A 15 31.31 20.96 -12.98
CA LEU A 15 30.85 21.14 -11.60
C LEU A 15 29.47 21.81 -11.53
N VAL A 16 29.15 22.70 -12.46
CA VAL A 16 27.84 23.41 -12.51
C VAL A 16 26.71 22.49 -12.97
N ILE A 17 27.01 21.45 -13.74
CA ILE A 17 26.02 20.49 -14.23
C ILE A 17 25.84 19.32 -13.24
N PHE A 18 26.92 18.87 -12.56
CA PHE A 18 26.87 17.75 -11.63
C PHE A 18 26.23 18.08 -10.28
N ILE A 19 26.40 19.32 -9.78
CA ILE A 19 25.84 19.73 -8.49
C ILE A 19 24.30 19.73 -8.47
N PRO A 20 23.60 20.28 -9.48
CA PRO A 20 22.12 20.25 -9.46
C PRO A 20 21.55 18.84 -9.58
N THR A 21 22.18 17.97 -10.40
CA THR A 21 21.71 16.57 -10.53
C THR A 21 21.97 15.75 -9.27
N ALA A 22 23.14 15.86 -8.65
CA ALA A 22 23.45 15.20 -7.39
C ALA A 22 22.56 15.69 -6.23
N ILE A 23 22.27 16.99 -6.16
CA ILE A 23 21.37 17.57 -5.17
C ILE A 23 19.94 17.09 -5.43
N LEU A 24 19.49 17.02 -6.67
CA LEU A 24 18.17 16.49 -7.01
C LEU A 24 18.01 15.03 -6.59
N PHE A 25 19.03 14.19 -6.83
CA PHE A 25 19.05 12.79 -6.39
C PHE A 25 19.14 12.67 -4.86
N PHE A 26 19.87 13.56 -4.20
CA PHE A 26 19.97 13.57 -2.73
C PHE A 26 18.65 13.99 -2.07
N ILE A 27 17.99 15.01 -2.62
CA ILE A 27 16.67 15.47 -2.15
C ILE A 27 15.62 14.38 -2.43
N LEU A 28 15.62 13.80 -3.62
CA LEU A 28 14.71 12.69 -3.97
C LEU A 28 14.96 11.46 -3.09
N GLY A 29 16.22 11.08 -2.88
CA GLY A 29 16.64 9.97 -2.03
C GLY A 29 16.31 10.19 -0.55
N PHE A 30 16.45 11.42 -0.05
CA PHE A 30 16.10 11.79 1.33
C PHE A 30 14.58 11.78 1.56
N TYR A 31 13.80 12.25 0.57
CA TYR A 31 12.34 12.19 0.62
C TYR A 31 11.82 10.73 0.56
N LEU A 32 12.45 9.87 -0.25
CA LEU A 32 12.06 8.47 -0.37
C LEU A 32 12.51 7.62 0.84
N ARG A 33 13.64 7.95 1.46
CA ARG A 33 14.15 7.23 2.64
C ARG A 33 13.35 7.52 3.91
N ASN A 34 12.73 8.70 4.01
CA ASN A 34 11.79 9.03 5.08
C ASN A 34 10.37 8.49 4.86
N CYS A 35 10.09 7.87 3.71
CA CYS A 35 8.82 7.19 3.42
C CYS A 35 8.72 5.77 4.01
N GLY A 36 9.53 5.41 5.00
CA GLY A 36 9.39 4.16 5.78
C GLY A 36 8.12 4.07 6.62
N SER A 37 7.29 5.08 6.63
CA SER A 37 5.96 5.10 7.27
C SER A 37 4.88 5.26 6.20
N GLY A 38 4.59 4.21 5.44
CA GLY A 38 3.31 3.90 4.78
C GLY A 38 2.43 5.00 4.17
N ILE A 39 2.94 6.21 3.91
CA ILE A 39 2.19 7.26 3.22
C ILE A 39 2.27 6.94 1.73
N GLN A 40 1.24 6.30 1.23
CA GLN A 40 1.01 6.13 -0.21
C GLN A 40 0.78 7.51 -0.80
N ARG A 41 1.65 7.96 -1.71
CA ARG A 41 1.50 9.26 -2.38
C ARG A 41 0.97 9.04 -3.78
N THR A 42 -0.13 9.69 -4.10
CA THR A 42 -0.63 9.75 -5.47
C THR A 42 0.31 10.63 -6.29
N ALA A 43 0.75 10.11 -7.42
CA ALA A 43 1.60 10.82 -8.36
C ALA A 43 0.98 10.78 -9.76
N LYS A 44 1.14 11.88 -10.50
CA LYS A 44 0.91 11.94 -11.95
C LYS A 44 2.27 11.83 -12.63
N VAL A 45 2.44 10.81 -13.44
CA VAL A 45 3.68 10.59 -14.19
C VAL A 45 3.42 10.83 -15.66
N THR A 46 4.16 11.74 -16.27
CA THR A 46 4.14 12.03 -17.70
C THR A 46 5.31 11.33 -18.38
N TYR A 47 5.03 10.59 -19.44
CA TYR A 47 6.00 9.84 -20.22
C TYR A 47 5.55 9.73 -21.68
N ASN A 48 6.45 9.88 -22.63
CA ASN A 48 6.15 9.81 -24.08
C ASN A 48 4.93 10.65 -24.51
N GLY A 49 4.78 11.85 -23.97
CA GLY A 49 3.63 12.73 -24.27
C GLY A 49 2.27 12.26 -23.69
N SER A 50 2.24 11.15 -22.97
CA SER A 50 1.07 10.63 -22.27
C SER A 50 1.24 10.80 -20.76
N PHE A 51 0.18 10.59 -20.00
CA PHE A 51 0.30 10.56 -18.54
C PHE A 51 -0.49 9.41 -17.92
N THR A 52 -0.02 8.95 -16.76
CA THR A 52 -0.77 8.09 -15.85
C THR A 52 -0.80 8.69 -14.46
N GLN A 53 -1.84 8.39 -13.71
CA GLN A 53 -1.99 8.82 -12.32
C GLN A 53 -2.28 7.60 -11.45
N GLY A 54 -1.56 7.48 -10.35
CA GLY A 54 -1.74 6.36 -9.43
C GLY A 54 -0.88 6.51 -8.18
N ILE A 55 -0.86 5.48 -7.36
CA ILE A 55 -0.07 5.45 -6.14
C ILE A 55 1.35 5.02 -6.48
N LEU A 56 2.31 5.90 -6.21
CA LEU A 56 3.72 5.60 -6.41
C LEU A 56 4.19 4.58 -5.38
N VAL A 57 4.63 3.41 -5.85
CA VAL A 57 5.10 2.30 -5.01
C VAL A 57 6.62 2.31 -4.86
N SER A 58 7.33 2.44 -5.96
CA SER A 58 8.80 2.46 -5.95
C SER A 58 9.35 3.15 -7.20
N ILE A 59 10.53 3.69 -7.05
CA ILE A 59 11.37 4.17 -8.16
C ILE A 59 12.73 3.51 -7.97
N ASP A 60 13.20 2.80 -8.97
CA ASP A 60 14.59 2.35 -9.06
C ASP A 60 15.29 2.97 -10.28
N SER A 61 16.53 2.58 -10.55
CA SER A 61 17.32 3.16 -11.64
C SER A 61 16.79 2.86 -13.06
N LYS A 62 15.84 1.93 -13.18
CA LYS A 62 15.32 1.47 -14.49
C LYS A 62 13.82 1.54 -14.61
N VAL A 63 13.08 1.36 -13.51
CA VAL A 63 11.63 1.19 -13.52
C VAL A 63 10.97 1.98 -12.41
N LEU A 64 9.90 2.66 -12.73
CA LEU A 64 8.96 3.28 -11.81
C LEU A 64 7.69 2.41 -11.75
N LYS A 65 7.26 2.07 -10.55
CA LYS A 65 6.05 1.28 -10.31
C LYS A 65 4.94 2.12 -9.72
N ILE A 66 3.77 2.06 -10.35
CA ILE A 66 2.54 2.70 -9.91
C ILE A 66 1.49 1.61 -9.71
N THR A 67 0.69 1.73 -8.66
CA THR A 67 -0.52 0.93 -8.48
C THR A 67 -1.76 1.79 -8.66
N GLU A 68 -2.85 1.14 -9.09
CA GLU A 68 -4.16 1.76 -9.36
C GLU A 68 -4.13 2.85 -10.47
N PRO A 69 -3.81 2.47 -11.74
CA PRO A 69 -3.63 1.10 -12.27
C PRO A 69 -2.21 0.56 -12.04
N ASP A 70 -2.08 -0.78 -11.95
CA ASP A 70 -0.77 -1.42 -11.88
C ASP A 70 0.00 -1.19 -13.18
N GLN A 71 1.06 -0.42 -13.10
CA GLN A 71 1.86 -0.04 -14.26
C GLN A 71 3.34 0.07 -13.89
N GLU A 72 4.19 -0.43 -14.78
CA GLU A 72 5.63 -0.25 -14.74
C GLU A 72 6.06 0.66 -15.89
N ILE A 73 6.78 1.73 -15.58
CA ILE A 73 7.26 2.72 -16.55
C ILE A 73 8.79 2.73 -16.48
N GLN A 74 9.45 2.62 -17.63
CA GLN A 74 10.91 2.75 -17.70
C GLN A 74 11.31 4.19 -17.34
N THR A 75 12.30 4.33 -16.46
CA THR A 75 12.66 5.64 -15.88
C THR A 75 13.25 6.61 -16.90
N ASP A 76 13.86 6.09 -17.96
CA ASP A 76 14.41 6.89 -19.08
C ASP A 76 13.33 7.53 -19.96
N LEU A 77 12.09 7.03 -19.91
CA LEU A 77 10.94 7.57 -20.64
C LEU A 77 10.17 8.64 -19.84
N ILE A 78 10.49 8.83 -18.56
CA ILE A 78 9.76 9.73 -17.67
C ILE A 78 10.18 11.17 -17.95
N GLU A 79 9.22 11.98 -18.33
CA GLU A 79 9.40 13.42 -18.55
C GLU A 79 9.16 14.23 -17.28
N LYS A 80 8.17 13.84 -16.50
CA LYS A 80 7.75 14.57 -15.28
C LYS A 80 7.05 13.68 -14.28
N ILE A 81 7.35 13.89 -13.00
CA ILE A 81 6.60 13.32 -11.89
C ILE A 81 6.04 14.49 -11.05
N GLU A 82 4.73 14.59 -10.95
CA GLU A 82 4.04 15.54 -10.09
C GLU A 82 3.39 14.78 -8.94
N PHE A 83 3.86 15.03 -7.72
CA PHE A 83 3.12 14.53 -6.55
C PHE A 83 1.87 15.38 -6.39
N ILE A 84 0.73 14.74 -6.56
CA ILE A 84 -0.55 15.38 -6.28
C ILE A 84 -0.60 15.49 -4.77
N ALA A 85 -0.50 16.71 -4.26
CA ALA A 85 -0.84 16.97 -2.89
C ALA A 85 -2.28 16.46 -2.73
N GLU A 86 -2.49 15.46 -1.85
CA GLU A 86 -3.84 15.21 -1.39
C GLU A 86 -4.35 16.59 -0.94
N GLU A 87 -5.29 17.14 -1.70
CA GLU A 87 -6.08 18.26 -1.17
C GLU A 87 -6.50 17.75 0.20
N LYS A 88 -6.04 18.45 1.23
CA LYS A 88 -6.64 18.35 2.54
C LYS A 88 -8.10 18.72 2.31
N SER A 89 -8.91 17.74 1.92
CA SER A 89 -10.33 17.85 2.16
C SER A 89 -10.41 18.00 3.68
N SER A 90 -10.66 19.22 4.09
CA SER A 90 -10.85 19.61 5.49
C SER A 90 -12.06 18.90 6.11
N ASP A 91 -12.78 18.16 5.31
CA ASP A 91 -13.77 17.20 5.72
C ASP A 91 -13.09 15.82 5.81
N SER A 92 -12.71 15.42 7.00
CA SER A 92 -12.48 14.03 7.31
C SER A 92 -13.78 13.29 6.96
N ALA A 93 -13.81 12.63 5.79
CA ALA A 93 -14.99 11.93 5.34
C ALA A 93 -15.37 10.94 6.45
N GLU A 94 -16.52 11.14 7.03
CA GLU A 94 -16.98 10.33 8.14
C GLU A 94 -17.32 8.93 7.64
N LEU A 95 -16.96 7.90 8.42
CA LEU A 95 -17.37 6.53 8.12
C LEU A 95 -18.88 6.44 7.95
N SER A 96 -19.34 5.66 6.99
CA SER A 96 -20.76 5.35 6.86
C SER A 96 -21.32 4.74 8.16
N ALA A 97 -22.62 4.89 8.38
CA ALA A 97 -23.27 4.27 9.55
C ALA A 97 -23.05 2.74 9.60
N ASN A 98 -23.05 2.08 8.43
CA ASN A 98 -22.78 0.65 8.33
C ASN A 98 -21.33 0.32 8.73
N ASP A 99 -20.35 1.10 8.25
CA ASP A 99 -18.94 0.88 8.56
C ASP A 99 -18.64 1.03 10.05
N LYS A 100 -19.27 2.01 10.71
CA LYS A 100 -19.12 2.26 12.15
C LYS A 100 -19.50 1.06 13.01
N LEU A 101 -20.46 0.23 12.58
CA LEU A 101 -20.87 -0.97 13.29
C LEU A 101 -19.71 -1.96 13.47
N PHE A 102 -18.83 -2.02 12.48
CA PHE A 102 -17.73 -2.98 12.44
C PHE A 102 -16.44 -2.48 13.12
N VAL A 103 -16.29 -1.18 13.36
CA VAL A 103 -15.07 -0.63 13.97
C VAL A 103 -14.78 -1.28 15.31
N GLY A 104 -13.55 -1.75 15.50
CA GLY A 104 -13.07 -2.35 16.74
C GLY A 104 -12.17 -3.54 16.52
N THR A 105 -11.75 -4.15 17.64
CA THR A 105 -10.89 -5.34 17.66
C THR A 105 -11.69 -6.55 18.10
N TYR A 106 -11.52 -7.64 17.37
CA TYR A 106 -12.21 -8.91 17.54
C TYR A 106 -11.22 -10.04 17.76
N GLN A 107 -11.56 -10.98 18.62
CA GLN A 107 -10.90 -12.29 18.69
C GLN A 107 -11.42 -13.15 17.53
N LEU A 108 -10.52 -13.60 16.66
CA LEU A 108 -10.84 -14.28 15.42
C LEU A 108 -10.58 -15.78 15.54
N ASN A 109 -11.49 -16.60 15.00
CA ASN A 109 -11.31 -18.03 14.77
C ASN A 109 -11.59 -18.34 13.30
N VAL A 110 -10.69 -19.07 12.64
CA VAL A 110 -10.83 -19.54 11.27
C VAL A 110 -10.44 -21.01 11.23
N GLY A 111 -11.39 -21.91 11.34
CA GLY A 111 -11.12 -23.32 11.57
C GLY A 111 -10.24 -23.54 12.82
N PRO A 112 -9.05 -24.18 12.71
CA PRO A 112 -8.13 -24.37 13.85
C PRO A 112 -7.30 -23.12 14.18
N HIS A 113 -7.36 -22.07 13.37
CA HIS A 113 -6.52 -20.90 13.51
C HIS A 113 -7.19 -19.84 14.36
N LYS A 114 -6.42 -19.29 15.31
CA LYS A 114 -6.85 -18.21 16.19
C LYS A 114 -6.05 -16.95 15.91
N GLY A 115 -6.67 -15.79 16.11
CA GLY A 115 -6.01 -14.51 15.86
C GLY A 115 -6.81 -13.31 16.33
N THR A 116 -6.45 -12.17 15.81
CA THR A 116 -7.15 -10.90 15.97
C THR A 116 -7.55 -10.34 14.62
N LEU A 117 -8.74 -9.77 14.56
CA LEU A 117 -9.26 -9.02 13.41
C LEU A 117 -9.61 -7.63 13.89
N GLN A 118 -9.05 -6.60 13.26
CA GLN A 118 -9.31 -5.22 13.64
C GLN A 118 -9.85 -4.46 12.44
N PHE A 119 -10.94 -3.73 12.64
CA PHE A 119 -11.48 -2.79 11.68
C PHE A 119 -11.35 -1.36 12.22
N PHE A 120 -10.96 -0.44 11.37
CA PHE A 120 -10.77 0.98 11.69
C PHE A 120 -11.09 1.88 10.50
N GLY A 121 -11.49 3.10 10.80
CA GLY A 121 -11.76 4.11 9.79
C GLY A 121 -10.49 4.79 9.29
N GLY A 122 -10.38 4.96 7.98
CA GLY A 122 -9.36 5.80 7.37
C GLY A 122 -9.83 7.24 7.19
N LYS A 123 -8.89 8.14 6.93
CA LYS A 123 -9.14 9.58 6.71
C LYS A 123 -10.06 9.87 5.53
N ASN A 124 -10.19 8.94 4.60
CA ASN A 124 -11.03 9.04 3.41
C ASN A 124 -12.46 8.49 3.63
N GLY A 125 -12.89 8.25 4.87
CA GLY A 125 -14.19 7.70 5.21
C GLY A 125 -14.38 6.23 4.82
N LYS A 126 -13.32 5.51 4.47
CA LYS A 126 -13.38 4.07 4.16
C LYS A 126 -13.04 3.23 5.39
N LEU A 127 -13.65 2.06 5.46
CA LEU A 127 -13.32 1.04 6.46
C LEU A 127 -12.10 0.22 5.99
N TYR A 128 -11.14 0.05 6.87
CA TYR A 128 -9.95 -0.79 6.67
C TYR A 128 -9.95 -1.93 7.68
N GLY A 129 -9.25 -3.01 7.32
CA GLY A 129 -9.10 -4.15 8.21
C GLY A 129 -7.67 -4.67 8.26
N VAL A 130 -7.30 -5.16 9.43
CA VAL A 130 -6.03 -5.86 9.68
C VAL A 130 -6.33 -7.16 10.40
N LEU A 131 -5.69 -8.24 9.95
CA LEU A 131 -5.80 -9.56 10.53
C LEU A 131 -4.42 -10.03 10.99
N LYS A 132 -4.37 -10.72 12.13
CA LYS A 132 -3.16 -11.32 12.66
C LYS A 132 -3.49 -12.65 13.29
N PHE A 133 -2.92 -13.75 12.81
CA PHE A 133 -3.03 -15.06 13.46
C PHE A 133 -1.99 -15.22 14.56
N SER A 134 -2.37 -15.85 15.64
CA SER A 134 -1.48 -16.18 16.76
C SER A 134 -0.82 -17.55 16.61
N ASN A 135 -1.48 -18.47 15.91
CA ASN A 135 -1.05 -19.88 15.77
C ASN A 135 -0.90 -20.31 14.31
N TRP A 136 -0.81 -19.36 13.37
CA TRP A 136 -0.54 -19.63 11.96
C TRP A 136 0.42 -18.58 11.40
N GLY A 137 1.25 -19.02 10.46
CA GLY A 137 2.21 -18.14 9.82
C GLY A 137 3.28 -17.63 10.78
N LYS A 138 3.78 -16.43 10.53
CA LYS A 138 4.83 -15.79 11.32
C LYS A 138 4.27 -14.81 12.37
N GLY A 139 2.97 -14.84 12.64
CA GLY A 139 2.32 -13.90 13.55
C GLY A 139 2.40 -12.45 13.11
N LYS A 140 2.56 -12.18 11.82
CA LYS A 140 2.58 -10.83 11.25
C LYS A 140 1.17 -10.34 10.96
N SER A 141 1.00 -9.04 10.98
CA SER A 141 -0.25 -8.39 10.61
C SER A 141 -0.40 -8.37 9.08
N GLU A 142 -1.61 -8.69 8.62
CA GLU A 142 -1.98 -8.73 7.21
C GLU A 142 -3.07 -7.68 6.98
N PHE A 143 -2.86 -6.76 6.04
CA PHE A 143 -3.89 -5.83 5.60
C PHE A 143 -4.91 -6.56 4.73
N LEU A 144 -6.18 -6.28 4.98
CA LEU A 144 -7.29 -6.84 4.22
C LEU A 144 -7.61 -5.94 3.02
N ASN A 145 -7.91 -6.58 1.89
CA ASN A 145 -8.29 -5.87 0.68
C ASN A 145 -9.82 -5.86 0.52
N GLY A 146 -10.34 -4.81 -0.15
CA GLY A 146 -11.74 -4.74 -0.54
C GLY A 146 -12.71 -4.91 0.64
N VAL A 147 -12.46 -4.25 1.77
CA VAL A 147 -13.41 -4.25 2.89
C VAL A 147 -14.66 -3.49 2.46
N PHE A 148 -15.78 -4.17 2.48
CA PHE A 148 -17.08 -3.65 2.07
C PHE A 148 -18.15 -4.07 3.07
N THR A 149 -19.05 -3.14 3.39
CA THR A 149 -20.18 -3.37 4.31
C THR A 149 -21.52 -3.07 3.63
N LYS A 150 -22.54 -3.83 4.00
CA LYS A 150 -23.93 -3.58 3.60
C LYS A 150 -24.86 -3.99 4.72
N GLY A 151 -25.46 -3.01 5.42
CA GLY A 151 -26.19 -3.27 6.65
C GLY A 151 -25.28 -3.91 7.70
N ASN A 152 -25.67 -5.07 8.20
CA ASN A 152 -24.90 -5.87 9.15
C ASN A 152 -23.96 -6.90 8.47
N GLN A 153 -23.84 -6.89 7.17
CA GLN A 153 -22.94 -7.77 6.43
C GLN A 153 -21.58 -7.09 6.17
N ILE A 154 -20.53 -7.88 6.25
CA ILE A 154 -19.17 -7.48 5.88
C ILE A 154 -18.55 -8.47 4.92
N GLN A 155 -17.80 -7.94 3.97
CA GLN A 155 -16.97 -8.72 3.05
C GLN A 155 -15.56 -8.14 3.01
N PHE A 156 -14.55 -9.01 2.92
CA PHE A 156 -13.17 -8.62 2.68
C PHE A 156 -12.38 -9.75 2.02
N VAL A 157 -11.23 -9.41 1.49
CA VAL A 157 -10.31 -10.37 0.86
C VAL A 157 -9.00 -10.38 1.62
N ARG A 158 -8.54 -11.58 1.94
CA ARG A 158 -7.19 -11.88 2.42
C ARG A 158 -6.41 -12.51 1.29
N SER A 159 -5.26 -11.95 0.93
CA SER A 159 -4.47 -12.48 -0.18
C SER A 159 -2.98 -12.25 0.03
N CYS A 160 -2.18 -13.12 -0.56
CA CYS A 160 -0.76 -12.89 -0.72
C CYS A 160 -0.27 -13.34 -2.09
N VAL A 161 0.72 -12.61 -2.63
CA VAL A 161 1.39 -12.92 -3.90
C VAL A 161 2.89 -12.68 -3.72
N GLY A 162 3.71 -13.56 -4.31
CA GLY A 162 5.15 -13.42 -4.33
C GLY A 162 5.76 -13.38 -2.92
N ILE A 163 6.67 -12.45 -2.68
CA ILE A 163 7.44 -12.33 -1.43
C ILE A 163 6.55 -12.09 -0.20
N LYS A 164 5.40 -11.44 -0.37
CA LYS A 164 4.44 -11.22 0.73
C LYS A 164 3.94 -12.52 1.35
N CYS A 165 3.84 -13.60 0.56
CA CYS A 165 3.44 -14.90 1.10
C CYS A 165 4.47 -15.44 2.09
N SER A 166 5.75 -15.40 1.73
CA SER A 166 6.82 -15.86 2.63
C SER A 166 6.95 -14.99 3.89
N GLU A 167 6.64 -13.72 3.80
CA GLU A 167 6.64 -12.80 4.95
C GLU A 167 5.59 -13.18 5.99
N ILE A 168 4.39 -13.57 5.56
CA ILE A 168 3.32 -14.02 6.44
C ILE A 168 3.39 -15.52 6.77
N GLY A 169 4.34 -16.25 6.20
CA GLY A 169 4.57 -17.68 6.47
C GLY A 169 3.76 -18.61 5.58
N SER A 170 3.28 -18.16 4.42
CA SER A 170 2.70 -19.00 3.39
C SER A 170 3.74 -19.40 2.35
N ASN A 171 3.76 -20.68 1.96
CA ASN A 171 4.66 -21.18 0.92
C ASN A 171 4.04 -21.05 -0.49
N VAL A 172 2.76 -20.70 -0.57
CA VAL A 172 2.02 -20.62 -1.84
C VAL A 172 1.17 -19.33 -1.88
N PRO A 173 1.00 -18.73 -3.06
CA PRO A 173 0.06 -17.65 -3.25
C PRO A 173 -1.37 -18.10 -2.95
N PHE A 174 -2.15 -17.22 -2.35
CA PHE A 174 -3.56 -17.48 -2.11
C PHE A 174 -4.40 -16.20 -2.19
N SER A 175 -5.70 -16.39 -2.42
CA SER A 175 -6.73 -15.37 -2.28
C SER A 175 -7.94 -16.01 -1.63
N GLN A 176 -8.43 -15.42 -0.56
CA GLN A 176 -9.56 -15.89 0.24
C GLN A 176 -10.55 -14.75 0.44
N ARG A 177 -11.78 -14.93 -0.02
CA ARG A 177 -12.89 -14.00 0.24
C ARG A 177 -13.63 -14.44 1.50
N TYR A 178 -13.80 -13.53 2.42
CA TYR A 178 -14.55 -13.68 3.66
C TYR A 178 -15.86 -12.92 3.53
N ILE A 179 -16.97 -13.54 3.95
CA ILE A 179 -18.28 -12.92 4.04
C ILE A 179 -18.83 -13.27 5.42
N GLY A 180 -19.33 -12.27 6.15
CA GLY A 180 -19.85 -12.46 7.50
C GLY A 180 -21.00 -11.53 7.82
N VAL A 181 -21.74 -11.88 8.87
CA VAL A 181 -22.86 -11.12 9.42
C VAL A 181 -22.56 -10.76 10.88
N LEU A 182 -22.74 -9.49 11.21
CA LEU A 182 -22.62 -8.98 12.57
C LEU A 182 -23.93 -9.20 13.33
N GLU A 183 -23.85 -9.93 14.43
CA GLU A 183 -24.95 -10.13 15.37
C GLU A 183 -24.49 -9.74 16.76
N GLY A 184 -25.00 -8.64 17.28
CA GLY A 184 -24.55 -8.07 18.54
C GLY A 184 -23.06 -7.69 18.52
N ARG A 185 -22.23 -8.45 19.24
CA ARG A 185 -20.77 -8.25 19.34
C ARG A 185 -19.96 -9.30 18.57
N SER A 186 -20.61 -10.16 17.83
CA SER A 186 -19.97 -11.27 17.12
C SER A 186 -20.24 -11.17 15.63
N ILE A 187 -19.23 -11.49 14.83
CA ILE A 187 -19.35 -11.67 13.39
C ILE A 187 -19.18 -13.15 13.12
N SER A 188 -20.07 -13.75 12.35
CA SER A 188 -19.95 -15.14 11.89
C SER A 188 -20.15 -15.23 10.39
N GLY A 189 -19.47 -16.17 9.74
CA GLY A 189 -19.56 -16.29 8.31
C GLY A 189 -18.74 -17.40 7.69
N THR A 190 -18.56 -17.29 6.39
CA THR A 190 -17.80 -18.27 5.60
C THR A 190 -16.65 -17.58 4.86
N TYR A 191 -15.60 -18.34 4.57
CA TYR A 191 -14.59 -17.92 3.65
C TYR A 191 -14.43 -18.95 2.52
N ARG A 192 -14.05 -18.45 1.35
CA ARG A 192 -13.74 -19.28 0.17
C ARG A 192 -12.52 -18.74 -0.53
N GLY A 193 -11.57 -19.60 -0.80
CA GLY A 193 -10.36 -19.31 -1.55
C GLY A 193 -10.09 -20.33 -2.64
N ASN A 194 -8.98 -20.14 -3.37
CA ASN A 194 -8.55 -21.05 -4.41
C ASN A 194 -8.19 -22.44 -3.87
N ASN A 195 -7.70 -22.55 -2.62
CA ASN A 195 -7.23 -23.82 -2.05
C ASN A 195 -7.92 -24.20 -0.73
N SER A 196 -8.87 -23.41 -0.25
CA SER A 196 -9.51 -23.65 1.05
C SER A 196 -10.85 -22.95 1.16
N SER A 197 -11.74 -23.50 1.97
CA SER A 197 -13.00 -22.90 2.37
C SER A 197 -13.39 -23.34 3.76
N GLY A 198 -14.23 -22.61 4.44
CA GLY A 198 -14.72 -22.97 5.77
C GLY A 198 -15.51 -21.87 6.43
N ASN A 199 -15.75 -22.06 7.72
CA ASN A 199 -16.40 -21.07 8.57
C ASN A 199 -15.38 -20.24 9.34
N TRP A 200 -15.77 -19.05 9.71
CA TRP A 200 -15.04 -18.18 10.60
C TRP A 200 -15.98 -17.42 11.54
N ASP A 201 -15.48 -17.07 12.68
CA ASP A 201 -16.15 -16.19 13.63
C ASP A 201 -15.16 -15.22 14.26
N ALA A 202 -15.68 -14.09 14.70
CA ALA A 202 -14.92 -13.08 15.39
C ALA A 202 -15.78 -12.39 16.47
N LYS A 203 -15.25 -12.20 17.68
CA LYS A 203 -15.99 -11.66 18.81
C LYS A 203 -15.23 -10.50 19.46
N LYS A 204 -15.96 -9.36 19.70
CA LYS A 204 -15.45 -8.23 20.51
C LYS A 204 -15.36 -8.59 21.97
#